data_4e2a815914061cca2eb4c4988a856e7b
#
_entry.id   4e2a815914061cca2eb4c4988a856e7b
#
_cell.length_a   1.000
_cell.length_b   1.000
_cell.length_c   1.000
_cell.angle_alpha   90.00
_cell.angle_beta   90.00
_cell.angle_gamma   90.00
#
_symmetry.space_group_name_H-M   'P 1'
#
loop_
_entity.id
_entity.type
_entity.pdbx_description
1 polymer ?
#
loop_
_entity_poly.entity_id
_entity_poly.type
_entity_poly.pdbx_seq_one_letter_code
_entity_poly.pdbx_strand_id
1 'polypeptide(L)'
;MTLLLDEIALATARLAEAGVPSPRTDAEEIAAFVHGVRRSELHTVKDSDFDALFWEGIARREAREPLQHITGHAYFRYLELAVGPGVFVPRPETEVMVGWAIETLRAMDVTAPLVVDLGTGSGAIALSIAQEVALAEVHAVEVDPEAYTWAKRNISELGQGRTHLHPEDLAEALPELNGKVDLVISNPPYIPPGSIPRDPEVRDYDPSRALYGSGEDGLGEVRAVERTARLLLRPGGWVAVEHADEQGRAVYLTFPEDHGWRDVRLRQDLTRRDRFVTARLGQD
;
A
#
# COMPACT_ATOMS: atom_id res chain seq x y z
N MET A 1 -36.10 -7.98 -7.14
CA MET A 1 -35.33 -8.35 -5.95
C MET A 1 -34.89 -9.83 -5.95
N THR A 2 -35.72 -10.72 -6.49
CA THR A 2 -35.39 -12.16 -6.58
C THR A 2 -34.28 -12.44 -7.59
N LEU A 3 -34.33 -11.84 -8.80
CA LEU A 3 -33.34 -12.01 -9.86
C LEU A 3 -31.92 -11.56 -9.44
N LEU A 4 -31.78 -10.39 -8.82
CA LEU A 4 -30.48 -9.88 -8.36
C LEU A 4 -29.83 -10.84 -7.35
N LEU A 5 -30.59 -11.32 -6.39
CA LEU A 5 -30.08 -12.23 -5.36
C LEU A 5 -29.70 -13.60 -5.95
N ASP A 6 -30.47 -14.10 -6.95
CA ASP A 6 -30.23 -15.37 -7.62
C ASP A 6 -28.95 -15.29 -8.48
N GLU A 7 -28.71 -14.17 -9.19
CA GLU A 7 -27.51 -13.94 -9.98
C GLU A 7 -26.25 -13.82 -9.09
N ILE A 8 -26.36 -13.06 -7.98
CA ILE A 8 -25.26 -12.98 -6.98
C ILE A 8 -25.00 -14.36 -6.37
N ALA A 9 -26.03 -15.17 -6.10
CA ALA A 9 -25.84 -16.51 -5.57
C ALA A 9 -25.13 -17.44 -6.57
N LEU A 10 -25.48 -17.36 -7.85
CA LEU A 10 -24.82 -18.11 -8.93
C LEU A 10 -23.36 -17.66 -9.09
N ALA A 11 -23.11 -16.37 -9.12
CA ALA A 11 -21.75 -15.80 -9.17
C ALA A 11 -20.92 -16.23 -7.97
N THR A 12 -21.51 -16.20 -6.76
CA THR A 12 -20.86 -16.69 -5.53
C THR A 12 -20.41 -18.15 -5.66
N ALA A 13 -21.26 -19.02 -6.19
CA ALA A 13 -20.91 -20.43 -6.39
C ALA A 13 -19.73 -20.60 -7.35
N ARG A 14 -19.75 -19.88 -8.50
CA ARG A 14 -18.66 -19.89 -9.48
C ARG A 14 -17.34 -19.43 -8.89
N LEU A 15 -17.35 -18.28 -8.18
CA LEU A 15 -16.14 -17.75 -7.54
C LEU A 15 -15.60 -18.67 -6.45
N ALA A 16 -16.48 -19.36 -5.71
CA ALA A 16 -16.08 -20.37 -4.74
C ALA A 16 -15.38 -21.58 -5.39
N GLU A 17 -15.90 -22.08 -6.51
CA GLU A 17 -15.27 -23.14 -7.31
C GLU A 17 -13.89 -22.72 -7.84
N ALA A 18 -13.71 -21.45 -8.20
CA ALA A 18 -12.43 -20.85 -8.60
C ALA A 18 -11.46 -20.61 -7.43
N GLY A 19 -11.86 -20.92 -6.18
CA GLY A 19 -11.03 -20.77 -4.99
C GLY A 19 -10.83 -19.31 -4.55
N VAL A 20 -11.74 -18.40 -4.90
CA VAL A 20 -11.73 -17.02 -4.41
C VAL A 20 -12.01 -17.01 -2.90
N PRO A 21 -11.20 -16.33 -2.08
CA PRO A 21 -11.32 -16.39 -0.60
C PRO A 21 -12.65 -15.84 -0.05
N SER A 22 -13.22 -14.81 -0.71
CA SER A 22 -14.44 -14.12 -0.25
C SER A 22 -15.50 -14.06 -1.37
N PRO A 23 -15.96 -15.22 -1.89
CA PRO A 23 -16.69 -15.28 -3.16
C PRO A 23 -17.99 -14.47 -3.14
N ARG A 24 -18.73 -14.46 -2.02
CA ARG A 24 -19.95 -13.68 -1.91
C ARG A 24 -19.70 -12.18 -1.85
N THR A 25 -18.71 -11.76 -1.07
CA THR A 25 -18.34 -10.35 -0.98
C THR A 25 -17.90 -9.83 -2.34
N ASP A 26 -17.06 -10.60 -3.04
CA ASP A 26 -16.54 -10.20 -4.35
C ASP A 26 -17.67 -10.11 -5.40
N ALA A 27 -18.61 -11.06 -5.40
CA ALA A 27 -19.77 -10.99 -6.28
C ALA A 27 -20.66 -9.77 -5.99
N GLU A 28 -20.90 -9.45 -4.71
CA GLU A 28 -21.66 -8.27 -4.30
C GLU A 28 -20.94 -6.95 -4.66
N GLU A 29 -19.62 -6.87 -4.50
CA GLU A 29 -18.84 -5.68 -4.88
C GLU A 29 -18.83 -5.46 -6.40
N ILE A 30 -18.70 -6.52 -7.20
CA ILE A 30 -18.80 -6.41 -8.66
C ILE A 30 -20.21 -5.97 -9.08
N ALA A 31 -21.26 -6.52 -8.47
CA ALA A 31 -22.64 -6.10 -8.73
C ALA A 31 -22.84 -4.61 -8.37
N ALA A 32 -22.35 -4.19 -7.21
CA ALA A 32 -22.43 -2.82 -6.75
C ALA A 32 -21.71 -1.84 -7.70
N PHE A 33 -20.51 -2.21 -8.13
CA PHE A 33 -19.74 -1.44 -9.12
C PHE A 33 -20.48 -1.26 -10.44
N VAL A 34 -21.01 -2.34 -11.00
CA VAL A 34 -21.75 -2.30 -12.28
C VAL A 34 -22.99 -1.42 -12.18
N HIS A 35 -23.68 -1.43 -11.05
CA HIS A 35 -24.87 -0.60 -10.83
C HIS A 35 -24.58 0.81 -10.30
N GLY A 36 -23.32 1.17 -10.05
CA GLY A 36 -22.94 2.49 -9.54
C GLY A 36 -23.49 2.79 -8.15
N VAL A 37 -23.67 1.77 -7.30
CA VAL A 37 -24.16 1.88 -5.93
C VAL A 37 -23.14 1.32 -4.94
N ARG A 38 -23.29 1.61 -3.66
CA ARG A 38 -22.52 0.94 -2.62
C ARG A 38 -23.03 -0.49 -2.41
N ARG A 39 -22.18 -1.42 -1.98
CA ARG A 39 -22.60 -2.79 -1.64
C ARG A 39 -23.78 -2.81 -0.65
N SER A 40 -23.79 -1.95 0.35
CA SER A 40 -24.88 -1.79 1.31
C SER A 40 -26.21 -1.33 0.68
N GLU A 41 -26.17 -0.76 -0.51
CA GLU A 41 -27.31 -0.21 -1.25
C GLU A 41 -27.83 -1.16 -2.35
N LEU A 42 -27.21 -2.32 -2.54
CA LEU A 42 -27.65 -3.32 -3.53
C LEU A 42 -29.13 -3.67 -3.41
N HIS A 43 -29.69 -3.62 -2.20
CA HIS A 43 -31.12 -3.85 -1.97
C HIS A 43 -32.04 -2.79 -2.63
N THR A 44 -31.50 -1.66 -3.05
CA THR A 44 -32.24 -0.59 -3.75
C THR A 44 -32.27 -0.77 -5.27
N VAL A 45 -31.38 -1.63 -5.80
CA VAL A 45 -31.31 -1.94 -7.23
C VAL A 45 -32.57 -2.69 -7.63
N LYS A 46 -33.32 -2.14 -8.60
CA LYS A 46 -34.50 -2.81 -9.16
C LYS A 46 -34.02 -3.98 -10.02
N ASP A 47 -34.86 -5.01 -10.13
CA ASP A 47 -34.64 -6.13 -11.04
C ASP A 47 -34.50 -5.58 -12.49
N SER A 48 -33.26 -5.29 -12.87
CA SER A 48 -32.87 -4.97 -14.24
C SER A 48 -32.02 -6.13 -14.75
N ASP A 49 -32.04 -6.33 -16.05
CA ASP A 49 -31.23 -7.35 -16.70
C ASP A 49 -29.79 -7.25 -16.19
N PHE A 50 -29.26 -8.35 -15.65
CA PHE A 50 -27.88 -8.42 -15.25
C PHE A 50 -27.03 -8.20 -16.50
N ASP A 51 -26.40 -7.06 -16.52
CA ASP A 51 -25.63 -6.56 -17.65
C ASP A 51 -24.49 -7.54 -17.94
N ALA A 52 -24.16 -7.69 -19.19
CA ALA A 52 -22.96 -8.43 -19.64
C ALA A 52 -21.72 -8.02 -18.84
N LEU A 53 -21.62 -6.76 -18.38
CA LEU A 53 -20.55 -6.23 -17.55
C LEU A 53 -20.40 -6.95 -16.19
N PHE A 54 -21.52 -7.35 -15.56
CA PHE A 54 -21.44 -8.12 -14.30
C PHE A 54 -20.76 -9.46 -14.54
N TRP A 55 -21.21 -10.22 -15.53
CA TRP A 55 -20.65 -11.53 -15.84
C TRP A 55 -19.22 -11.47 -16.40
N GLU A 56 -18.89 -10.40 -17.11
CA GLU A 56 -17.49 -10.11 -17.49
C GLU A 56 -16.63 -9.89 -16.25
N GLY A 57 -17.08 -9.09 -15.29
CA GLY A 57 -16.40 -8.89 -14.00
C GLY A 57 -16.23 -10.20 -13.21
N ILE A 58 -17.29 -11.04 -13.17
CA ILE A 58 -17.22 -12.37 -12.54
C ILE A 58 -16.19 -13.27 -13.24
N ALA A 59 -16.19 -13.31 -14.57
CA ALA A 59 -15.21 -14.13 -15.34
C ALA A 59 -13.77 -13.69 -15.11
N ARG A 60 -13.51 -12.38 -15.02
CA ARG A 60 -12.19 -11.82 -14.65
C ARG A 60 -11.80 -12.27 -13.22
N ARG A 61 -12.75 -12.22 -12.29
CA ARG A 61 -12.50 -12.62 -10.90
C ARG A 61 -12.29 -14.14 -10.75
N GLU A 62 -12.97 -14.96 -11.54
CA GLU A 62 -12.70 -16.41 -11.66
C GLU A 62 -11.28 -16.69 -12.14
N ALA A 63 -10.74 -15.88 -13.07
CA ALA A 63 -9.35 -15.92 -13.50
C ALA A 63 -8.38 -15.38 -12.42
N ARG A 64 -8.86 -15.11 -11.19
CA ARG A 64 -8.09 -14.60 -10.05
C ARG A 64 -7.54 -13.19 -10.24
N GLU A 65 -8.08 -12.40 -11.18
CA GLU A 65 -7.78 -10.98 -11.25
C GLU A 65 -8.21 -10.29 -9.94
N PRO A 66 -7.37 -9.41 -9.35
CA PRO A 66 -7.74 -8.69 -8.13
C PRO A 66 -9.07 -7.96 -8.27
N LEU A 67 -9.94 -8.09 -7.27
CA LEU A 67 -11.22 -7.38 -7.23
C LEU A 67 -11.04 -5.88 -7.49
N GLN A 68 -10.00 -5.30 -6.91
CA GLN A 68 -9.66 -3.89 -7.02
C GLN A 68 -9.31 -3.46 -8.45
N HIS A 69 -8.72 -4.36 -9.26
CA HIS A 69 -8.47 -4.08 -10.69
C HIS A 69 -9.76 -4.14 -11.51
N ILE A 70 -10.73 -4.99 -11.08
CA ILE A 70 -12.03 -5.12 -11.76
C ILE A 70 -12.89 -3.90 -11.48
N THR A 71 -12.93 -3.46 -10.21
CA THR A 71 -13.75 -2.32 -9.76
C THR A 71 -13.06 -0.97 -9.95
N GLY A 72 -11.74 -0.97 -10.18
CA GLY A 72 -10.95 0.24 -10.40
C GLY A 72 -10.63 1.03 -9.13
N HIS A 73 -10.95 0.50 -7.93
CA HIS A 73 -10.68 1.16 -6.67
C HIS A 73 -10.26 0.21 -5.56
N ALA A 74 -9.51 0.74 -4.59
CA ALA A 74 -9.11 0.05 -3.37
C ALA A 74 -9.37 0.94 -2.15
N TYR A 75 -9.85 0.32 -1.07
CA TYR A 75 -9.98 1.01 0.21
C TYR A 75 -8.71 0.83 1.03
N PHE A 76 -8.22 1.92 1.60
CA PHE A 76 -7.08 1.92 2.50
C PHE A 76 -7.29 2.98 3.58
N ARG A 77 -7.38 2.57 4.84
CA ARG A 77 -7.76 3.44 5.97
C ARG A 77 -9.06 4.20 5.70
N TYR A 78 -9.01 5.51 5.52
CA TYR A 78 -10.18 6.36 5.25
C TYR A 78 -10.23 6.83 3.78
N LEU A 79 -9.44 6.22 2.91
CA LEU A 79 -9.32 6.59 1.50
C LEU A 79 -9.99 5.54 0.60
N GLU A 80 -10.57 6.03 -0.47
CA GLU A 80 -10.90 5.26 -1.65
C GLU A 80 -9.95 5.70 -2.77
N LEU A 81 -9.04 4.79 -3.15
CA LEU A 81 -7.95 5.06 -4.09
C LEU A 81 -8.28 4.46 -5.45
N ALA A 82 -8.01 5.19 -6.52
CA ALA A 82 -8.01 4.62 -7.86
C ALA A 82 -6.81 3.67 -8.03
N VAL A 83 -7.06 2.47 -8.50
CA VAL A 83 -6.05 1.43 -8.77
C VAL A 83 -6.42 0.64 -10.02
N GLY A 84 -5.44 -0.06 -10.58
CA GLY A 84 -5.63 -0.92 -11.74
C GLY A 84 -4.31 -1.60 -12.13
N PRO A 85 -4.22 -2.22 -13.32
CA PRO A 85 -2.97 -2.82 -13.79
C PRO A 85 -1.79 -1.85 -13.71
N GLY A 86 -0.62 -2.35 -13.34
CA GLY A 86 0.61 -1.57 -13.24
C GLY A 86 0.86 -0.91 -11.87
N VAL A 87 -0.04 -1.06 -10.88
CA VAL A 87 0.19 -0.60 -9.52
C VAL A 87 -0.12 -1.70 -8.50
N PHE A 88 0.68 -1.76 -7.44
CA PHE A 88 0.44 -2.65 -6.31
C PHE A 88 -0.85 -2.25 -5.57
N VAL A 89 -1.73 -3.23 -5.34
CA VAL A 89 -2.95 -3.00 -4.57
C VAL A 89 -2.61 -2.82 -3.09
N PRO A 90 -2.99 -1.70 -2.45
CA PRO A 90 -2.73 -1.48 -1.03
C PRO A 90 -3.26 -2.62 -0.16
N ARG A 91 -2.46 -3.04 0.84
CA ARG A 91 -2.78 -4.18 1.72
C ARG A 91 -3.18 -3.72 3.12
N PRO A 92 -4.14 -4.40 3.77
CA PRO A 92 -4.58 -4.06 5.13
C PRO A 92 -3.45 -4.13 6.17
N GLU A 93 -2.45 -5.00 5.98
CA GLU A 93 -1.32 -5.15 6.87
C GLU A 93 -0.48 -3.87 6.96
N THR A 94 -0.34 -3.15 5.85
CA THR A 94 0.39 -1.88 5.76
C THR A 94 -0.29 -0.77 6.59
N GLU A 95 -1.61 -0.85 6.80
CA GLU A 95 -2.35 0.14 7.62
C GLU A 95 -1.84 0.22 9.07
N VAL A 96 -1.29 -0.88 9.60
CA VAL A 96 -0.72 -0.91 10.95
C VAL A 96 0.55 -0.06 11.04
N MET A 97 1.42 -0.16 10.03
CA MET A 97 2.62 0.67 9.93
C MET A 97 2.25 2.16 9.79
N VAL A 98 1.27 2.46 8.94
CA VAL A 98 0.77 3.83 8.77
C VAL A 98 0.13 4.37 10.07
N GLY A 99 -0.65 3.54 10.78
CA GLY A 99 -1.21 3.90 12.08
C GLY A 99 -0.12 4.27 13.09
N TRP A 100 0.93 3.47 13.19
CA TRP A 100 2.10 3.78 14.03
C TRP A 100 2.78 5.09 13.61
N ALA A 101 2.95 5.33 12.32
CA ALA A 101 3.56 6.54 11.80
C ALA A 101 2.75 7.79 12.19
N ILE A 102 1.43 7.75 12.03
CA ILE A 102 0.51 8.83 12.39
C ILE A 102 0.55 9.13 13.90
N GLU A 103 0.52 8.09 14.75
CA GLU A 103 0.63 8.26 16.20
C GLU A 103 1.99 8.87 16.59
N THR A 104 3.07 8.42 15.97
CA THR A 104 4.42 8.94 16.19
C THR A 104 4.51 10.41 15.80
N LEU A 105 4.03 10.80 14.62
CA LEU A 105 4.01 12.19 14.15
C LEU A 105 3.17 13.11 15.08
N ARG A 106 2.02 12.64 15.53
CA ARG A 106 1.17 13.38 16.48
C ARG A 106 1.80 13.56 17.86
N ALA A 107 2.67 12.63 18.25
CA ALA A 107 3.40 12.70 19.51
C ALA A 107 4.68 13.56 19.44
N MET A 108 5.12 13.92 18.25
CA MET A 108 6.25 14.84 18.07
C MET A 108 5.85 16.28 18.39
N ASP A 109 6.78 17.04 18.97
CA ASP A 109 6.63 18.50 19.17
C ASP A 109 7.00 19.26 17.88
N VAL A 110 6.25 18.98 16.80
CA VAL A 110 6.44 19.58 15.48
C VAL A 110 5.08 19.97 14.91
N THR A 111 4.91 21.25 14.60
CA THR A 111 3.63 21.78 14.10
C THR A 111 3.30 21.32 12.69
N ALA A 112 4.29 21.27 11.81
CA ALA A 112 4.15 20.87 10.41
C ALA A 112 5.22 19.81 10.09
N PRO A 113 4.95 18.52 10.38
CA PRO A 113 5.95 17.49 10.15
C PRO A 113 6.18 17.25 8.67
N LEU A 114 7.46 17.07 8.31
CA LEU A 114 7.92 16.74 6.97
C LEU A 114 8.10 15.22 6.86
N VAL A 115 7.41 14.61 5.92
CA VAL A 115 7.36 13.16 5.74
C VAL A 115 7.77 12.77 4.32
N VAL A 116 8.52 11.68 4.18
CA VAL A 116 8.86 11.10 2.89
C VAL A 116 8.36 9.66 2.82
N ASP A 117 7.56 9.34 1.81
CA ASP A 117 7.10 7.99 1.46
C ASP A 117 7.90 7.50 0.25
N LEU A 118 8.80 6.54 0.48
CA LEU A 118 9.70 6.00 -0.54
C LEU A 118 9.10 4.75 -1.20
N GLY A 119 8.83 4.81 -2.50
CA GLY A 119 8.12 3.78 -3.24
C GLY A 119 6.61 3.84 -2.97
N THR A 120 6.00 4.98 -3.24
CA THR A 120 4.61 5.29 -2.81
C THR A 120 3.54 4.45 -3.51
N GLY A 121 3.83 3.83 -4.66
CA GLY A 121 2.87 3.02 -5.42
C GLY A 121 1.64 3.83 -5.82
N SER A 122 0.48 3.47 -5.28
CA SER A 122 -0.78 4.19 -5.50
C SER A 122 -0.91 5.52 -4.73
N GLY A 123 0.05 5.83 -3.85
CA GLY A 123 -0.02 6.98 -2.95
C GLY A 123 -0.73 6.69 -1.62
N ALA A 124 -1.05 5.43 -1.31
CA ALA A 124 -1.87 5.05 -0.17
C ALA A 124 -1.30 5.52 1.18
N ILE A 125 0.00 5.31 1.41
CA ILE A 125 0.69 5.70 2.64
C ILE A 125 0.76 7.23 2.73
N ALA A 126 1.29 7.87 1.70
CA ALA A 126 1.47 9.33 1.65
C ALA A 126 0.16 10.08 1.88
N LEU A 127 -0.91 9.68 1.19
CA LEU A 127 -2.22 10.31 1.28
C LEU A 127 -2.88 10.09 2.64
N SER A 128 -2.75 8.90 3.24
CA SER A 128 -3.27 8.64 4.57
C SER A 128 -2.61 9.54 5.62
N ILE A 129 -1.29 9.70 5.55
CA ILE A 129 -0.57 10.60 6.46
C ILE A 129 -1.00 12.06 6.26
N ALA A 130 -1.08 12.53 5.00
CA ALA A 130 -1.51 13.89 4.68
C ALA A 130 -2.95 14.18 5.14
N GLN A 131 -3.83 13.18 5.12
CA GLN A 131 -5.22 13.31 5.56
C GLN A 131 -5.34 13.31 7.10
N GLU A 132 -4.61 12.43 7.77
CA GLU A 132 -4.81 12.18 9.19
C GLU A 132 -3.89 12.99 10.11
N VAL A 133 -2.78 13.53 9.60
CA VAL A 133 -1.87 14.43 10.35
C VAL A 133 -2.03 15.84 9.85
N ALA A 134 -2.60 16.70 10.67
CA ALA A 134 -2.80 18.10 10.32
C ALA A 134 -1.46 18.79 10.00
N LEU A 135 -1.43 19.59 8.94
CA LEU A 135 -0.27 20.33 8.46
C LEU A 135 0.96 19.49 8.07
N ALA A 136 0.87 18.17 8.02
CA ALA A 136 1.96 17.35 7.48
C ALA A 136 2.20 17.72 6.00
N GLU A 137 3.46 17.94 5.65
CA GLU A 137 3.92 18.04 4.27
C GLU A 137 4.53 16.68 3.88
N VAL A 138 3.99 16.06 2.83
CA VAL A 138 4.35 14.70 2.46
C VAL A 138 4.94 14.67 1.06
N HIS A 139 6.16 14.17 0.94
CA HIS A 139 6.81 13.91 -0.34
C HIS A 139 6.69 12.41 -0.65
N ALA A 140 6.05 12.10 -1.76
CA ALA A 140 5.84 10.75 -2.27
C ALA A 140 6.78 10.49 -3.44
N VAL A 141 7.57 9.42 -3.37
CA VAL A 141 8.59 9.07 -4.37
C VAL A 141 8.17 7.80 -5.10
N GLU A 142 8.15 7.83 -6.44
CA GLU A 142 7.80 6.67 -7.26
C GLU A 142 8.57 6.70 -8.58
N VAL A 143 9.33 5.66 -8.84
CA VAL A 143 10.18 5.55 -10.04
C VAL A 143 9.48 4.80 -11.19
N ASP A 144 8.49 3.96 -10.88
CA ASP A 144 7.75 3.24 -11.89
C ASP A 144 6.73 4.15 -12.58
N PRO A 145 6.76 4.33 -13.91
CA PRO A 145 5.89 5.29 -14.60
C PRO A 145 4.41 4.90 -14.57
N GLU A 146 4.07 3.60 -14.47
CA GLU A 146 2.69 3.14 -14.38
C GLU A 146 2.13 3.42 -12.98
N ALA A 147 2.86 3.02 -11.93
CA ALA A 147 2.51 3.33 -10.55
C ALA A 147 2.47 4.85 -10.29
N TYR A 148 3.44 5.61 -10.84
CA TYR A 148 3.46 7.06 -10.79
C TYR A 148 2.17 7.69 -11.36
N THR A 149 1.63 7.13 -12.44
CA THR A 149 0.40 7.63 -13.05
C THR A 149 -0.79 7.45 -12.11
N TRP A 150 -0.88 6.31 -11.41
CA TRP A 150 -1.89 6.07 -10.39
C TRP A 150 -1.73 6.99 -9.17
N ALA A 151 -0.50 7.11 -8.65
CA ALA A 151 -0.21 8.04 -7.55
C ALA A 151 -0.58 9.48 -7.90
N LYS A 152 -0.21 9.94 -9.10
CA LYS A 152 -0.54 11.28 -9.60
C LYS A 152 -2.04 11.54 -9.63
N ARG A 153 -2.83 10.58 -10.11
CA ARG A 153 -4.29 10.67 -10.11
C ARG A 153 -4.82 10.81 -8.69
N ASN A 154 -4.45 9.89 -7.81
CA ASN A 154 -4.93 9.88 -6.42
C ASN A 154 -4.50 11.15 -5.65
N ILE A 155 -3.26 11.61 -5.83
CA ILE A 155 -2.76 12.84 -5.19
C ILE A 155 -3.49 14.07 -5.72
N SER A 156 -3.81 14.13 -7.00
CA SER A 156 -4.56 15.27 -7.55
C SER A 156 -5.98 15.34 -7.00
N GLU A 157 -6.61 14.20 -6.71
CA GLU A 157 -7.98 14.10 -6.20
C GLU A 157 -8.05 14.24 -4.67
N LEU A 158 -7.08 13.67 -3.93
CA LEU A 158 -7.14 13.49 -2.48
C LEU A 158 -6.05 14.23 -1.69
N GLY A 159 -4.98 14.69 -2.33
CA GLY A 159 -3.75 15.17 -1.67
C GLY A 159 -3.83 16.53 -0.97
N GLN A 160 -4.95 17.25 -1.06
CA GLN A 160 -5.21 18.53 -0.37
C GLN A 160 -4.11 19.60 -0.55
N GLY A 161 -3.29 19.50 -1.61
CA GLY A 161 -2.19 20.41 -1.89
C GLY A 161 -0.96 20.27 -0.98
N ARG A 162 -0.91 19.22 -0.13
CA ARG A 162 0.19 18.95 0.81
C ARG A 162 0.94 17.65 0.52
N THR A 163 0.63 17.00 -0.59
CA THR A 163 1.32 15.79 -1.05
C THR A 163 2.00 16.10 -2.37
N HIS A 164 3.32 15.94 -2.41
CA HIS A 164 4.18 16.26 -3.57
C HIS A 164 4.74 14.96 -4.15
N LEU A 165 4.48 14.68 -5.42
CA LEU A 165 4.92 13.47 -6.08
C LEU A 165 6.18 13.70 -6.91
N HIS A 166 7.17 12.81 -6.73
CA HIS A 166 8.49 12.89 -7.36
C HIS A 166 8.76 11.61 -8.17
N PRO A 167 9.12 11.73 -9.48
CA PRO A 167 9.48 10.60 -10.33
C PRO A 167 10.95 10.22 -10.15
N GLU A 168 11.33 9.79 -8.94
CA GLU A 168 12.72 9.53 -8.54
C GLU A 168 12.90 8.10 -8.02
N ASP A 169 14.15 7.64 -8.05
CA ASP A 169 14.53 6.38 -7.41
C ASP A 169 14.68 6.58 -5.91
N LEU A 170 14.08 5.68 -5.12
CA LEU A 170 14.13 5.72 -3.65
C LEU A 170 15.57 5.72 -3.10
N ALA A 171 16.54 5.21 -3.86
CA ALA A 171 17.94 5.12 -3.44
C ALA A 171 18.67 6.49 -3.41
N GLU A 172 18.19 7.47 -4.16
CA GLU A 172 18.85 8.78 -4.34
C GLU A 172 17.85 9.95 -4.23
N ALA A 173 16.65 9.69 -3.68
CA ALA A 173 15.57 10.66 -3.68
C ALA A 173 15.82 11.88 -2.79
N LEU A 174 15.37 13.05 -3.27
CA LEU A 174 15.15 14.28 -2.52
C LEU A 174 16.40 14.79 -1.75
N PRO A 175 17.58 14.89 -2.34
CA PRO A 175 18.80 15.30 -1.64
C PRO A 175 18.70 16.71 -1.00
N GLU A 176 17.80 17.56 -1.50
CA GLU A 176 17.53 18.90 -0.94
C GLU A 176 16.83 18.84 0.43
N LEU A 177 16.23 17.69 0.79
CA LEU A 177 15.60 17.45 2.08
C LEU A 177 16.54 16.79 3.10
N ASN A 178 17.80 16.57 2.78
CA ASN A 178 18.78 15.99 3.69
C ASN A 178 18.83 16.70 5.04
N GLY A 179 18.71 15.92 6.12
CA GLY A 179 18.74 16.39 7.51
C GLY A 179 17.51 17.16 7.98
N LYS A 180 16.40 17.15 7.20
CA LYS A 180 15.20 17.95 7.51
C LYS A 180 13.95 17.11 7.82
N VAL A 181 13.92 15.85 7.38
CA VAL A 181 12.72 15.00 7.41
C VAL A 181 12.46 14.47 8.82
N ASP A 182 11.21 14.52 9.26
CA ASP A 182 10.76 14.02 10.55
C ASP A 182 10.51 12.51 10.53
N LEU A 183 9.97 12.00 9.43
CA LEU A 183 9.66 10.59 9.25
C LEU A 183 9.87 10.15 7.79
N VAL A 184 10.60 9.07 7.62
CA VAL A 184 10.66 8.31 6.36
C VAL A 184 9.86 7.02 6.53
N ILE A 185 9.00 6.71 5.58
CA ILE A 185 8.19 5.49 5.58
C ILE A 185 8.30 4.81 4.21
N SER A 186 8.29 3.48 4.19
CA SER A 186 8.36 2.73 2.94
C SER A 186 7.74 1.34 3.06
N ASN A 187 7.01 0.94 2.04
CA ASN A 187 6.72 -0.46 1.75
C ASN A 187 7.45 -0.83 0.44
N PRO A 188 8.75 -1.09 0.50
CA PRO A 188 9.56 -1.37 -0.68
C PRO A 188 9.36 -2.81 -1.16
N PRO A 189 9.72 -3.15 -2.39
CA PRO A 189 9.83 -4.53 -2.83
C PRO A 189 10.80 -5.31 -1.92
N TYR A 190 10.39 -6.49 -1.44
CA TYR A 190 11.18 -7.29 -0.51
C TYR A 190 11.15 -8.80 -0.77
N ILE A 191 10.39 -9.28 -1.75
CA ILE A 191 10.34 -10.72 -2.08
C ILE A 191 11.66 -11.13 -2.73
N PRO A 192 12.34 -12.18 -2.23
CA PRO A 192 13.58 -12.67 -2.84
C PRO A 192 13.37 -13.10 -4.29
N PRO A 193 14.32 -12.79 -5.20
CA PRO A 193 14.26 -13.25 -6.58
C PRO A 193 14.10 -14.78 -6.67
N GLY A 194 13.16 -15.23 -7.50
CA GLY A 194 12.86 -16.66 -7.67
C GLY A 194 11.86 -17.24 -6.67
N SER A 195 11.45 -16.50 -5.66
CA SER A 195 10.32 -16.87 -4.80
C SER A 195 9.01 -16.67 -5.57
N ILE A 196 8.06 -17.58 -5.35
CA ILE A 196 6.74 -17.52 -6.00
C ILE A 196 5.69 -17.15 -4.96
N PRO A 197 5.00 -16.02 -5.10
CA PRO A 197 3.88 -15.65 -4.23
C PRO A 197 2.81 -16.74 -4.21
N ARG A 198 2.25 -17.02 -3.05
CA ARG A 198 1.24 -18.07 -2.85
C ARG A 198 -0.11 -17.68 -3.47
N ASP A 199 -0.46 -16.41 -3.35
CA ASP A 199 -1.74 -15.90 -3.83
C ASP A 199 -1.67 -15.63 -5.34
N PRO A 200 -2.53 -16.26 -6.15
CA PRO A 200 -2.55 -16.05 -7.60
C PRO A 200 -2.74 -14.58 -7.99
N GLU A 201 -3.53 -13.83 -7.24
CA GLU A 201 -3.76 -12.40 -7.43
C GLU A 201 -2.44 -11.60 -7.38
N VAL A 202 -1.57 -11.94 -6.43
CA VAL A 202 -0.25 -11.31 -6.29
C VAL A 202 0.69 -11.78 -7.41
N ARG A 203 0.76 -13.10 -7.60
CA ARG A 203 1.72 -13.71 -8.52
C ARG A 203 1.52 -13.29 -9.98
N ASP A 204 0.26 -13.21 -10.42
CA ASP A 204 -0.09 -13.10 -11.83
C ASP A 204 -0.49 -11.67 -12.24
N TYR A 205 -0.82 -10.79 -11.27
CA TYR A 205 -1.37 -9.46 -11.55
C TYR A 205 -0.62 -8.29 -10.91
N ASP A 206 0.02 -8.47 -9.74
CA ASP A 206 0.82 -7.39 -9.17
C ASP A 206 2.11 -7.17 -9.98
N PRO A 207 2.56 -5.93 -10.15
CA PRO A 207 3.78 -5.63 -10.92
C PRO A 207 5.01 -6.29 -10.27
N SER A 208 5.81 -7.02 -11.05
CA SER A 208 7.03 -7.67 -10.55
C SER A 208 7.98 -6.71 -9.86
N ARG A 209 8.05 -5.45 -10.34
CA ARG A 209 8.88 -4.39 -9.76
C ARG A 209 8.42 -3.98 -8.36
N ALA A 210 7.14 -4.12 -8.05
CA ALA A 210 6.60 -3.82 -6.72
C ALA A 210 6.76 -4.99 -5.73
N LEU A 211 7.09 -6.20 -6.23
CA LEU A 211 7.16 -7.41 -5.42
C LEU A 211 8.61 -7.80 -5.09
N TYR A 212 9.46 -7.89 -6.12
CA TYR A 212 10.77 -8.51 -6.00
C TYR A 212 11.85 -7.48 -5.67
N GLY A 213 12.43 -7.64 -4.49
CA GLY A 213 13.60 -6.88 -4.09
C GLY A 213 14.88 -7.43 -4.72
N SER A 214 15.88 -6.58 -4.88
CA SER A 214 17.20 -6.96 -5.39
C SER A 214 18.06 -7.66 -4.33
N GLY A 215 19.14 -8.30 -4.78
CA GLY A 215 19.98 -9.16 -3.95
C GLY A 215 19.40 -10.57 -3.75
N GLU A 216 20.22 -11.50 -3.28
CA GLU A 216 19.81 -12.90 -3.08
C GLU A 216 18.68 -13.05 -2.03
N ASP A 217 18.67 -12.17 -1.03
CA ASP A 217 17.71 -12.14 0.07
C ASP A 217 16.49 -11.22 -0.18
N GLY A 218 16.44 -10.53 -1.33
CA GLY A 218 15.37 -9.60 -1.67
C GLY A 218 15.38 -8.29 -0.86
N LEU A 219 16.43 -7.99 -0.09
CA LEU A 219 16.47 -6.81 0.79
C LEU A 219 17.29 -5.64 0.23
N GLY A 220 17.58 -5.62 -1.07
CA GLY A 220 18.37 -4.54 -1.68
C GLY A 220 17.69 -3.18 -1.55
N GLU A 221 16.39 -3.10 -1.81
CA GLU A 221 15.59 -1.88 -1.69
C GLU A 221 15.42 -1.45 -0.23
N VAL A 222 15.27 -2.41 0.70
CA VAL A 222 15.26 -2.12 2.15
C VAL A 222 16.57 -1.45 2.59
N ARG A 223 17.72 -1.95 2.10
CA ARG A 223 19.02 -1.34 2.36
C ARG A 223 19.17 0.03 1.69
N ALA A 224 18.57 0.22 0.52
CA ALA A 224 18.53 1.53 -0.13
C ALA A 224 17.69 2.52 0.70
N VAL A 225 16.50 2.10 1.16
CA VAL A 225 15.66 2.90 2.08
C VAL A 225 16.43 3.28 3.35
N GLU A 226 17.18 2.36 3.97
CA GLU A 226 18.01 2.67 5.15
C GLU A 226 19.00 3.80 4.86
N ARG A 227 19.76 3.68 3.76
CA ARG A 227 20.77 4.69 3.39
C ARG A 227 20.15 6.05 3.10
N THR A 228 19.07 6.08 2.34
CA THR A 228 18.35 7.31 1.99
C THR A 228 17.68 7.93 3.22
N ALA A 229 17.03 7.13 4.06
CA ALA A 229 16.43 7.61 5.30
C ALA A 229 17.46 8.24 6.23
N ARG A 230 18.66 7.65 6.35
CA ARG A 230 19.74 8.18 7.16
C ARG A 230 20.26 9.54 6.68
N LEU A 231 20.19 9.81 5.39
CA LEU A 231 20.51 11.12 4.82
C LEU A 231 19.38 12.14 5.01
N LEU A 232 18.16 11.74 4.76
CA LEU A 232 16.98 12.62 4.79
C LEU A 232 16.59 13.05 6.21
N LEU A 233 16.66 12.10 7.17
CA LEU A 233 16.17 12.34 8.52
C LEU A 233 17.00 13.39 9.26
N ARG A 234 16.27 14.27 9.97
CA ARG A 234 16.90 15.10 10.99
C ARG A 234 17.31 14.26 12.21
N PRO A 235 18.24 14.73 13.05
CA PRO A 235 18.50 14.07 14.33
C PRO A 235 17.19 13.89 15.13
N GLY A 236 16.95 12.67 15.61
CA GLY A 236 15.73 12.29 16.30
C GLY A 236 14.53 11.93 15.42
N GLY A 237 14.64 12.01 14.09
CA GLY A 237 13.64 11.57 13.13
C GLY A 237 13.49 10.04 13.11
N TRP A 238 12.40 9.55 12.56
CA TRP A 238 12.05 8.14 12.55
C TRP A 238 12.01 7.55 11.14
N VAL A 239 12.28 6.25 11.04
CA VAL A 239 12.02 5.46 9.83
C VAL A 239 11.11 4.29 10.17
N ALA A 240 10.22 3.93 9.22
CA ALA A 240 9.42 2.71 9.26
C ALA A 240 9.51 2.00 7.89
N VAL A 241 9.82 0.70 7.91
CA VAL A 241 10.01 -0.09 6.67
C VAL A 241 9.29 -1.42 6.80
N GLU A 242 8.37 -1.69 5.86
CA GLU A 242 7.66 -2.97 5.77
C GLU A 242 8.57 -4.09 5.23
N HIS A 243 8.29 -5.33 5.63
CA HIS A 243 9.00 -6.53 5.19
C HIS A 243 8.11 -7.78 5.32
N ALA A 244 8.52 -8.89 4.72
CA ALA A 244 7.87 -10.17 4.96
C ALA A 244 8.11 -10.66 6.40
N ASP A 245 7.14 -11.41 6.95
CA ASP A 245 7.19 -11.94 8.33
C ASP A 245 8.47 -12.74 8.63
N GLU A 246 8.99 -13.47 7.66
CA GLU A 246 10.21 -14.26 7.78
C GLU A 246 11.52 -13.43 7.75
N GLN A 247 11.46 -12.17 7.26
CA GLN A 247 12.63 -11.30 7.08
C GLN A 247 12.92 -10.39 8.28
N GLY A 248 12.06 -10.35 9.30
CA GLY A 248 12.11 -9.36 10.38
C GLY A 248 13.51 -9.21 11.01
N ARG A 249 14.19 -10.33 11.34
CA ARG A 249 15.55 -10.29 11.90
C ARG A 249 16.57 -9.68 10.92
N ALA A 250 16.50 -10.02 9.65
CA ALA A 250 17.44 -9.51 8.66
C ALA A 250 17.24 -8.01 8.44
N VAL A 251 15.98 -7.55 8.38
CA VAL A 251 15.67 -6.12 8.26
C VAL A 251 16.07 -5.37 9.54
N TYR A 252 15.82 -5.91 10.72
CA TYR A 252 16.32 -5.33 11.99
C TYR A 252 17.83 -5.05 11.94
N LEU A 253 18.63 -5.99 11.45
CA LEU A 253 20.09 -5.86 11.34
C LEU A 253 20.54 -4.85 10.26
N THR A 254 19.64 -4.41 9.39
CA THR A 254 19.92 -3.35 8.41
C THR A 254 20.04 -1.97 9.06
N PHE A 255 19.56 -1.81 10.31
CA PHE A 255 19.58 -0.56 11.07
C PHE A 255 20.56 -0.63 12.26
N PRO A 256 21.89 -0.72 12.02
CA PRO A 256 22.85 -0.90 13.07
C PRO A 256 23.16 0.41 13.82
N GLU A 257 23.59 0.28 15.10
CA GLU A 257 23.91 1.43 15.95
C GLU A 257 25.10 2.28 15.46
N ASP A 258 26.06 1.68 14.78
CA ASP A 258 27.22 2.37 14.21
C ASP A 258 26.88 3.25 13.00
N HIS A 259 25.72 3.04 12.38
CA HIS A 259 25.13 3.98 11.42
C HIS A 259 24.33 5.12 12.08
N GLY A 260 24.33 5.20 13.40
CA GLY A 260 23.57 6.22 14.15
C GLY A 260 22.15 5.81 14.53
N TRP A 261 21.72 4.60 14.22
CA TRP A 261 20.36 4.16 14.55
C TRP A 261 20.21 3.84 16.04
N ARG A 262 19.02 4.21 16.58
CA ARG A 262 18.60 3.96 17.97
C ARG A 262 17.18 3.46 17.98
N ASP A 263 16.74 2.91 19.09
CA ASP A 263 15.36 2.46 19.31
C ASP A 263 14.82 1.53 18.21
N VAL A 264 15.69 0.71 17.63
CA VAL A 264 15.31 -0.23 16.56
C VAL A 264 14.36 -1.28 17.13
N ARG A 265 13.20 -1.44 16.49
CA ARG A 265 12.16 -2.39 16.94
C ARG A 265 11.52 -3.11 15.78
N LEU A 266 11.34 -4.41 15.93
CA LEU A 266 10.42 -5.21 15.15
C LEU A 266 8.99 -4.96 15.64
N ARG A 267 8.07 -4.79 14.71
CA ARG A 267 6.66 -4.56 15.01
C ARG A 267 5.79 -5.53 14.25
N GLN A 268 4.70 -5.92 14.90
CA GLN A 268 3.76 -6.91 14.40
C GLN A 268 2.51 -6.26 13.84
N ASP A 269 1.91 -6.93 12.86
CA ASP A 269 0.56 -6.63 12.39
C ASP A 269 -0.52 -7.15 13.36
N LEU A 270 -1.80 -6.95 13.01
CA LEU A 270 -2.93 -7.41 13.82
C LEU A 270 -3.02 -8.94 13.95
N THR A 271 -2.35 -9.68 13.06
CA THR A 271 -2.27 -11.15 13.11
C THR A 271 -1.09 -11.64 13.96
N ARG A 272 -0.33 -10.73 14.58
CA ARG A 272 0.88 -10.97 15.39
C ARG A 272 2.04 -11.56 14.59
N ARG A 273 2.14 -11.24 13.31
CA ARG A 273 3.28 -11.54 12.48
C ARG A 273 4.19 -10.32 12.40
N ASP A 274 5.49 -10.53 12.40
CA ASP A 274 6.43 -9.45 12.18
C ASP A 274 6.18 -8.82 10.82
N ARG A 275 5.98 -7.49 10.78
CA ARG A 275 5.53 -6.81 9.56
C ARG A 275 6.38 -5.62 9.18
N PHE A 276 6.91 -4.88 10.12
CA PHE A 276 7.75 -3.73 9.83
C PHE A 276 8.78 -3.47 10.93
N VAL A 277 9.87 -2.82 10.54
CA VAL A 277 10.89 -2.31 11.46
C VAL A 277 10.70 -0.82 11.61
N THR A 278 10.90 -0.33 12.83
CA THR A 278 11.03 1.10 13.13
C THR A 278 12.38 1.38 13.75
N ALA A 279 13.00 2.50 13.38
CA ALA A 279 14.25 2.97 13.97
C ALA A 279 14.24 4.49 14.08
N ARG A 280 15.03 5.03 14.99
CA ARG A 280 15.20 6.46 15.21
C ARG A 280 16.64 6.88 14.92
N LEU A 281 16.83 7.96 14.18
CA LEU A 281 18.16 8.52 13.99
C LEU A 281 18.64 9.19 15.29
N GLY A 282 19.85 8.91 15.73
CA GLY A 282 20.45 9.52 16.92
C GLY A 282 20.50 11.05 16.88
N GLN A 283 20.73 11.67 18.00
CA GLN A 283 20.79 13.13 18.14
C GLN A 283 22.23 13.68 18.19
N ASP A 284 23.22 12.78 18.02
CA ASP A 284 24.63 13.14 18.14
C ASP A 284 25.24 13.57 16.81
#